data_b41fc1cd06592f664561c45d7499c9b7
#
_entry.id   b41fc1cd06592f664561c45d7499c9b7
#
_cell.length_a   1.000
_cell.length_b   1.000
_cell.length_c   1.000
_cell.angle_alpha   90.00
_cell.angle_beta   90.00
_cell.angle_gamma   90.00
#
_symmetry.space_group_name_H-M   'P 1'
#
loop_
_entity.id
_entity.type
_entity.pdbx_description
1 polymer ?
#
loop_
_entity_poly.entity_id
_entity_poly.type
_entity_poly.pdbx_seq_one_letter_code
_entity_poly.pdbx_strand_id
1 'polypeptide(L)'
;YVDLITNQQTRDTFIIRSKVVSGIRNFLIERDFMEVETPMLQVIPGGATAKPFTTHHNALDIDMYLRVAPELYLKRLVVGGFERVFEINRNFRNEGLSTRHNPEFTMLEFYQSYADYHDLMNLTEEMLRKVAQDVLGTTIIKNTTKDAEGNVVSEVNYDFGQPFTRLTMNAAVIKYWPEANIDAINDPENHLAELKAMAKQLHIKEPEVDGIWGAGKYLCEIFEATAEEKLDQPTFITAYPWEVSPLARRNDNDSFI
;
A
#
# COMPACT_ATOMS: atom_id res chain seq x y z
N TYR A 1 -9.07 -24.66 -11.43
CA TYR A 1 -8.58 -25.20 -12.72
C TYR A 1 -9.70 -25.46 -13.72
N VAL A 2 -10.86 -25.90 -13.25
CA VAL A 2 -12.03 -26.16 -14.12
C VAL A 2 -12.43 -24.91 -14.87
N ASP A 3 -12.49 -23.75 -14.22
CA ASP A 3 -12.81 -22.48 -14.82
C ASP A 3 -11.84 -22.08 -15.95
N LEU A 4 -10.55 -22.46 -15.86
CA LEU A 4 -9.57 -22.26 -16.93
C LEU A 4 -9.90 -23.04 -18.22
N ILE A 5 -10.71 -24.11 -18.17
CA ILE A 5 -11.07 -24.92 -19.33
C ILE A 5 -12.12 -24.20 -20.18
N THR A 6 -13.05 -23.51 -19.54
CA THR A 6 -14.27 -22.98 -20.17
C THR A 6 -14.34 -21.45 -20.22
N ASN A 7 -13.51 -20.76 -19.42
CA ASN A 7 -13.60 -19.31 -19.25
C ASN A 7 -12.34 -18.62 -19.79
N GLN A 8 -12.48 -17.95 -20.94
CA GLN A 8 -11.39 -17.25 -21.56
C GLN A 8 -10.92 -16.05 -20.72
N GLN A 9 -11.85 -15.34 -20.05
CA GLN A 9 -11.50 -14.20 -19.20
C GLN A 9 -10.59 -14.61 -18.03
N THR A 10 -10.84 -15.78 -17.44
CA THR A 10 -9.97 -16.33 -16.40
C THR A 10 -8.55 -16.60 -16.93
N ARG A 11 -8.44 -17.21 -18.13
CA ARG A 11 -7.14 -17.42 -18.80
C ARG A 11 -6.41 -16.11 -19.05
N ASP A 12 -7.10 -15.12 -19.59
CA ASP A 12 -6.52 -13.80 -19.89
C ASP A 12 -6.02 -13.12 -18.61
N THR A 13 -6.75 -13.24 -17.50
CA THR A 13 -6.33 -12.71 -16.19
C THR A 13 -5.00 -13.30 -15.73
N PHE A 14 -4.82 -14.62 -15.85
CA PHE A 14 -3.54 -15.28 -15.50
C PHE A 14 -2.40 -14.85 -16.43
N ILE A 15 -2.66 -14.73 -17.73
CA ILE A 15 -1.68 -14.27 -18.71
C ILE A 15 -1.27 -12.82 -18.43
N ILE A 16 -2.24 -11.94 -18.20
CA ILE A 16 -1.99 -10.52 -17.87
C ILE A 16 -1.19 -10.43 -16.57
N ARG A 17 -1.59 -11.15 -15.52
CA ARG A 17 -0.84 -11.19 -14.27
C ARG A 17 0.62 -11.57 -14.47
N SER A 18 0.88 -12.62 -15.25
CA SER A 18 2.26 -13.06 -15.55
C SER A 18 3.05 -11.97 -16.29
N LYS A 19 2.43 -11.32 -17.28
CA LYS A 19 3.04 -10.22 -18.04
C LYS A 19 3.32 -9.00 -17.16
N VAL A 20 2.40 -8.64 -16.26
CA VAL A 20 2.58 -7.52 -15.31
C VAL A 20 3.78 -7.78 -14.41
N VAL A 21 3.89 -8.96 -13.81
CA VAL A 21 5.05 -9.32 -12.95
C VAL A 21 6.35 -9.25 -13.75
N SER A 22 6.38 -9.76 -14.97
CA SER A 22 7.55 -9.69 -15.85
C SER A 22 7.88 -8.25 -16.26
N GLY A 23 6.86 -7.43 -16.56
CA GLY A 23 7.03 -6.02 -16.89
C GLY A 23 7.62 -5.21 -15.74
N ILE A 24 7.14 -5.39 -14.51
CA ILE A 24 7.70 -4.77 -13.31
C ILE A 24 9.16 -5.17 -13.12
N ARG A 25 9.46 -6.47 -13.22
CA ARG A 25 10.84 -7.00 -13.08
C ARG A 25 11.78 -6.36 -14.10
N ASN A 26 11.40 -6.35 -15.36
CA ASN A 26 12.21 -5.77 -16.42
C ASN A 26 12.41 -4.26 -16.23
N PHE A 27 11.36 -3.54 -15.84
CA PHE A 27 11.44 -2.11 -15.57
C PHE A 27 12.48 -1.76 -14.49
N LEU A 28 12.52 -2.54 -13.41
CA LEU A 28 13.47 -2.34 -12.32
C LEU A 28 14.89 -2.76 -12.71
N ILE A 29 15.06 -3.91 -13.41
CA ILE A 29 16.37 -4.36 -13.89
C ILE A 29 16.97 -3.35 -14.88
N GLU A 30 16.18 -2.77 -15.79
CA GLU A 30 16.61 -1.72 -16.73
C GLU A 30 17.10 -0.44 -16.03
N ARG A 31 16.82 -0.29 -14.73
CA ARG A 31 17.22 0.84 -13.86
C ARG A 31 18.23 0.45 -12.80
N ASP A 32 18.97 -0.63 -13.06
CA ASP A 32 20.05 -1.15 -12.22
C ASP A 32 19.60 -1.60 -10.81
N PHE A 33 18.32 -1.96 -10.64
CA PHE A 33 17.89 -2.64 -9.43
C PHE A 33 18.26 -4.12 -9.50
N MET A 34 18.87 -4.63 -8.44
CA MET A 34 19.19 -6.03 -8.30
C MET A 34 18.01 -6.78 -7.67
N GLU A 35 17.52 -7.82 -8.35
CA GLU A 35 16.54 -8.74 -7.78
C GLU A 35 17.21 -9.65 -6.75
N VAL A 36 16.62 -9.75 -5.58
CA VAL A 36 17.11 -10.57 -4.48
C VAL A 36 15.99 -11.44 -3.92
N GLU A 37 16.38 -12.52 -3.23
CA GLU A 37 15.50 -13.35 -2.42
C GLU A 37 15.97 -13.31 -0.98
N THR A 38 15.13 -12.83 -0.07
CA THR A 38 15.40 -12.80 1.35
C THR A 38 14.60 -13.87 2.10
N PRO A 39 14.97 -14.25 3.33
CA PRO A 39 14.32 -15.35 4.04
C PRO A 39 12.81 -15.16 4.22
N MET A 40 12.05 -16.19 3.84
CA MET A 40 10.61 -16.29 4.15
C MET A 40 10.35 -16.79 5.57
N LEU A 41 11.24 -17.65 6.11
CA LEU A 41 11.21 -18.06 7.50
C LEU A 41 12.10 -17.12 8.31
N GLN A 42 11.52 -16.46 9.30
CA GLN A 42 12.18 -15.45 10.10
C GLN A 42 12.08 -15.78 11.58
N VAL A 43 13.14 -15.50 12.34
CA VAL A 43 13.14 -15.65 13.79
C VAL A 43 12.37 -14.52 14.47
N ILE A 44 12.42 -13.33 13.90
CA ILE A 44 11.69 -12.14 14.37
C ILE A 44 10.89 -11.59 13.19
N PRO A 45 9.56 -11.66 13.24
CA PRO A 45 8.73 -11.04 12.22
C PRO A 45 8.77 -9.52 12.35
N GLY A 46 8.77 -8.82 11.22
CA GLY A 46 8.79 -7.35 11.22
C GLY A 46 8.62 -6.77 9.81
N GLY A 47 8.61 -5.43 9.73
CA GLY A 47 8.42 -4.70 8.48
C GLY A 47 6.98 -4.36 8.16
N ALA A 48 6.00 -4.85 8.93
CA ALA A 48 4.60 -4.46 8.83
C ALA A 48 3.87 -4.78 10.13
N THR A 49 2.78 -4.07 10.40
CA THR A 49 1.85 -4.37 11.50
C THR A 49 0.87 -5.43 11.03
N ALA A 50 1.24 -6.71 11.17
CA ALA A 50 0.42 -7.84 10.77
C ALA A 50 0.67 -9.04 11.68
N LYS A 51 -0.34 -9.91 11.85
CA LYS A 51 -0.21 -11.13 12.63
C LYS A 51 0.50 -12.20 11.78
N PRO A 52 1.65 -12.77 12.25
CA PRO A 52 2.37 -13.79 11.51
C PRO A 52 1.75 -15.18 11.66
N PHE A 53 2.05 -16.07 10.72
CA PHE A 53 1.93 -17.52 10.92
C PHE A 53 3.16 -18.04 11.67
N THR A 54 2.97 -18.89 12.65
CA THR A 54 4.03 -19.48 13.46
C THR A 54 4.31 -20.91 13.02
N THR A 55 5.59 -21.30 13.03
CA THR A 55 6.04 -22.66 12.81
C THR A 55 7.20 -22.98 13.78
N HIS A 56 7.64 -24.26 13.82
CA HIS A 56 8.75 -24.69 14.69
C HIS A 56 9.87 -25.32 13.87
N HIS A 57 11.12 -24.89 14.12
CA HIS A 57 12.31 -25.45 13.51
C HIS A 57 12.86 -26.59 14.39
N ASN A 58 12.55 -27.85 14.06
CA ASN A 58 12.85 -28.99 14.89
C ASN A 58 14.34 -29.15 15.24
N ALA A 59 15.24 -28.92 14.28
CA ALA A 59 16.68 -29.15 14.51
C ALA A 59 17.33 -28.08 15.40
N LEU A 60 16.77 -26.87 15.45
CA LEU A 60 17.26 -25.78 16.29
C LEU A 60 16.44 -25.61 17.55
N ASP A 61 15.30 -26.28 17.66
CA ASP A 61 14.33 -26.17 18.78
C ASP A 61 13.92 -24.72 19.04
N ILE A 62 13.56 -23.99 17.96
CA ILE A 62 13.13 -22.59 18.03
C ILE A 62 11.85 -22.37 17.24
N ASP A 63 11.04 -21.44 17.71
CA ASP A 63 9.89 -20.96 16.95
C ASP A 63 10.35 -20.01 15.86
N MET A 64 9.73 -20.14 14.70
CA MET A 64 9.95 -19.29 13.54
C MET A 64 8.62 -18.81 12.98
N TYR A 65 8.69 -17.79 12.15
CA TYR A 65 7.53 -17.12 11.60
C TYR A 65 7.62 -17.06 10.08
N LEU A 66 6.51 -17.26 9.38
CA LEU A 66 6.40 -16.88 7.99
C LEU A 66 6.38 -15.34 7.91
N ARG A 67 7.20 -14.75 7.07
CA ARG A 67 7.40 -13.30 7.00
C ARG A 67 6.13 -12.55 6.65
N VAL A 68 5.91 -11.42 7.29
CA VAL A 68 4.84 -10.47 6.96
C VAL A 68 5.29 -9.44 5.92
N ALA A 69 6.60 -9.18 5.83
CA ALA A 69 7.25 -8.31 4.86
C ALA A 69 8.77 -8.61 4.78
N PRO A 70 9.46 -8.33 3.66
CA PRO A 70 10.91 -8.46 3.50
C PRO A 70 11.70 -7.21 3.95
N GLU A 71 11.05 -6.14 4.37
CA GLU A 71 11.58 -4.78 4.58
C GLU A 71 12.92 -4.75 5.32
N LEU A 72 12.98 -5.39 6.51
CA LEU A 72 14.18 -5.32 7.34
C LEU A 72 15.40 -6.00 6.69
N TYR A 73 15.17 -7.07 5.92
CA TYR A 73 16.24 -7.74 5.19
C TYR A 73 16.69 -6.93 3.98
N LEU A 74 15.77 -6.31 3.23
CA LEU A 74 16.12 -5.45 2.10
C LEU A 74 16.89 -4.21 2.57
N LYS A 75 16.49 -3.59 3.69
CA LYS A 75 17.23 -2.49 4.30
C LYS A 75 18.64 -2.90 4.73
N ARG A 76 18.85 -4.11 5.25
CA ARG A 76 20.18 -4.64 5.57
C ARG A 76 21.07 -4.78 4.33
N LEU A 77 20.51 -5.18 3.18
CA LEU A 77 21.24 -5.24 1.93
C LEU A 77 21.67 -3.84 1.45
N VAL A 78 20.81 -2.84 1.62
CA VAL A 78 21.15 -1.44 1.30
C VAL A 78 22.26 -0.94 2.22
N VAL A 79 22.18 -1.19 3.53
CA VAL A 79 23.26 -0.87 4.48
C VAL A 79 24.55 -1.63 4.12
N GLY A 80 24.43 -2.84 3.59
CA GLY A 80 25.55 -3.65 3.12
C GLY A 80 26.19 -3.16 1.83
N GLY A 81 25.65 -2.10 1.18
CA GLY A 81 26.23 -1.45 0.02
C GLY A 81 25.55 -1.73 -1.32
N PHE A 82 24.41 -2.43 -1.34
CA PHE A 82 23.60 -2.54 -2.55
C PHE A 82 22.72 -1.29 -2.70
N GLU A 83 23.03 -0.42 -3.64
CA GLU A 83 22.35 0.86 -3.78
C GLU A 83 20.89 0.75 -4.23
N ARG A 84 20.54 -0.31 -4.99
CA ARG A 84 19.20 -0.55 -5.52
C ARG A 84 18.87 -2.03 -5.47
N VAL A 85 17.86 -2.38 -4.71
CA VAL A 85 17.40 -3.76 -4.56
C VAL A 85 15.89 -3.86 -4.66
N PHE A 86 15.41 -5.00 -5.15
CA PHE A 86 13.98 -5.32 -5.10
C PHE A 86 13.76 -6.82 -4.91
N GLU A 87 12.59 -7.14 -4.42
CA GLU A 87 12.11 -8.52 -4.29
C GLU A 87 10.66 -8.60 -4.72
N ILE A 88 10.34 -9.55 -5.60
CA ILE A 88 8.96 -9.94 -5.95
C ILE A 88 8.74 -11.34 -5.41
N ASN A 89 8.09 -11.45 -4.26
CA ASN A 89 7.96 -12.75 -3.60
C ASN A 89 6.73 -12.83 -2.69
N ARG A 90 6.56 -13.97 -2.01
CA ARG A 90 5.43 -14.24 -1.13
C ARG A 90 5.60 -13.61 0.25
N ASN A 91 4.52 -13.02 0.73
CA ASN A 91 4.35 -12.64 2.13
C ASN A 91 3.10 -13.30 2.70
N PHE A 92 3.04 -13.36 4.03
CA PHE A 92 2.02 -14.11 4.76
C PHE A 92 1.45 -13.25 5.89
N ARG A 93 0.13 -13.11 5.96
CA ARG A 93 -0.55 -12.38 7.03
C ARG A 93 -1.70 -13.21 7.55
N ASN A 94 -1.67 -13.58 8.83
CA ASN A 94 -2.66 -14.43 9.49
C ASN A 94 -3.81 -13.56 10.02
N GLU A 95 -4.55 -12.99 9.08
CA GLU A 95 -5.66 -12.07 9.33
C GLU A 95 -6.91 -12.52 8.56
N GLY A 96 -7.95 -11.67 8.56
CA GLY A 96 -9.21 -11.99 7.90
C GLY A 96 -9.09 -12.15 6.37
N LEU A 97 -10.06 -12.84 5.78
CA LEU A 97 -10.18 -13.05 4.34
C LEU A 97 -11.17 -12.05 3.74
N SER A 98 -10.84 -11.53 2.58
CA SER A 98 -11.77 -10.77 1.74
C SER A 98 -11.45 -10.96 0.26
N THR A 99 -12.24 -10.37 -0.62
CA THR A 99 -11.95 -10.39 -2.07
C THR A 99 -10.63 -9.70 -2.44
N ARG A 100 -10.10 -8.86 -1.54
CA ARG A 100 -8.83 -8.12 -1.72
C ARG A 100 -7.70 -8.62 -0.84
N HIS A 101 -7.98 -9.47 0.15
CA HIS A 101 -7.01 -9.93 1.14
C HIS A 101 -6.95 -11.45 1.16
N ASN A 102 -5.80 -11.99 0.80
CA ASN A 102 -5.46 -13.39 0.91
C ASN A 102 -4.32 -13.56 1.93
N PRO A 103 -4.33 -14.59 2.78
CA PRO A 103 -3.27 -14.78 3.79
C PRO A 103 -1.88 -15.03 3.19
N GLU A 104 -1.80 -15.48 1.95
CA GLU A 104 -0.57 -15.62 1.17
C GLU A 104 -0.71 -14.82 -0.12
N PHE A 105 0.19 -13.87 -0.37
CA PHE A 105 0.12 -13.00 -1.54
C PHE A 105 1.51 -12.63 -2.06
N THR A 106 1.59 -12.28 -3.34
CA THR A 106 2.82 -11.77 -3.95
C THR A 106 2.89 -10.27 -3.74
N MET A 107 4.02 -9.79 -3.25
CA MET A 107 4.33 -8.38 -3.05
C MET A 107 5.61 -8.02 -3.78
N LEU A 108 5.67 -6.80 -4.30
CA LEU A 108 6.89 -6.12 -4.69
C LEU A 108 7.33 -5.19 -3.55
N GLU A 109 8.58 -5.30 -3.13
CA GLU A 109 9.26 -4.24 -2.38
C GLU A 109 10.56 -3.86 -3.08
N PHE A 110 10.89 -2.58 -3.09
CA PHE A 110 12.15 -2.08 -3.65
C PHE A 110 12.69 -0.92 -2.83
N TYR A 111 14.01 -0.83 -2.77
CA TYR A 111 14.73 0.16 -1.98
C TYR A 111 15.85 0.76 -2.81
N GLN A 112 16.07 2.06 -2.66
CA GLN A 112 17.10 2.81 -3.36
C GLN A 112 17.81 3.76 -2.39
N SER A 113 19.14 3.70 -2.35
CA SER A 113 19.98 4.66 -1.64
C SER A 113 19.96 6.03 -2.35
N TYR A 114 20.20 7.08 -1.59
CA TYR A 114 20.33 8.46 -2.10
C TYR A 114 19.09 8.95 -2.86
N ALA A 115 17.92 8.42 -2.54
CA ALA A 115 16.64 8.82 -3.09
C ALA A 115 15.67 9.17 -1.96
N ASP A 116 14.76 10.08 -2.22
CA ASP A 116 13.67 10.40 -1.32
C ASP A 116 12.32 9.88 -1.85
N TYR A 117 11.26 10.15 -1.13
CA TYR A 117 9.92 9.69 -1.52
C TYR A 117 9.41 10.35 -2.83
N HIS A 118 9.92 11.53 -3.21
CA HIS A 118 9.58 12.15 -4.48
C HIS A 118 10.17 11.37 -5.66
N ASP A 119 11.41 10.89 -5.52
CA ASP A 119 12.06 10.03 -6.52
C ASP A 119 11.27 8.73 -6.68
N LEU A 120 10.83 8.12 -5.56
CA LEU A 120 10.07 6.87 -5.59
C LEU A 120 8.64 7.05 -6.11
N MET A 121 8.00 8.19 -5.88
CA MET A 121 6.72 8.51 -6.52
C MET A 121 6.88 8.61 -8.05
N ASN A 122 7.92 9.31 -8.52
CA ASN A 122 8.21 9.42 -9.95
C ASN A 122 8.49 8.05 -10.58
N LEU A 123 9.32 7.25 -9.93
CA LEU A 123 9.65 5.89 -10.37
C LEU A 123 8.40 4.99 -10.45
N THR A 124 7.55 5.05 -9.44
CA THR A 124 6.31 4.26 -9.36
C THR A 124 5.32 4.68 -10.45
N GLU A 125 5.14 5.97 -10.66
CA GLU A 125 4.28 6.50 -11.72
C GLU A 125 4.76 6.05 -13.11
N GLU A 126 6.06 6.15 -13.38
CA GLU A 126 6.66 5.72 -14.63
C GLU A 126 6.52 4.19 -14.82
N MET A 127 6.76 3.40 -13.76
CA MET A 127 6.63 1.94 -13.79
C MET A 127 5.20 1.52 -14.13
N LEU A 128 4.21 2.05 -13.45
CA LEU A 128 2.81 1.67 -13.66
C LEU A 128 2.33 2.07 -15.06
N ARG A 129 2.70 3.27 -15.53
CA ARG A 129 2.41 3.74 -16.90
C ARG A 129 3.04 2.83 -17.96
N LYS A 130 4.34 2.51 -17.80
CA LYS A 130 5.04 1.64 -18.75
C LYS A 130 4.46 0.23 -18.75
N VAL A 131 4.22 -0.36 -17.60
CA VAL A 131 3.66 -1.71 -17.50
C VAL A 131 2.25 -1.77 -18.11
N ALA A 132 1.39 -0.78 -17.86
CA ALA A 132 0.07 -0.72 -18.49
C ALA A 132 0.18 -0.66 -20.01
N GLN A 133 1.03 0.22 -20.54
CA GLN A 133 1.24 0.35 -22.00
C GLN A 133 1.81 -0.94 -22.61
N ASP A 134 2.82 -1.55 -22.02
CA ASP A 134 3.51 -2.72 -22.57
C ASP A 134 2.63 -3.99 -22.51
N VAL A 135 1.83 -4.14 -21.45
CA VAL A 135 1.01 -5.35 -21.24
C VAL A 135 -0.37 -5.25 -21.92
N LEU A 136 -1.00 -4.09 -21.85
CA LEU A 136 -2.38 -3.89 -22.32
C LEU A 136 -2.47 -3.12 -23.64
N GLY A 137 -1.38 -2.50 -24.09
CA GLY A 137 -1.36 -1.62 -25.27
C GLY A 137 -2.04 -0.26 -25.03
N THR A 138 -2.40 0.05 -23.78
CA THR A 138 -3.06 1.30 -23.39
C THR A 138 -2.71 1.67 -21.95
N THR A 139 -2.72 2.97 -21.64
CA THR A 139 -2.59 3.49 -20.27
C THR A 139 -3.95 3.69 -19.60
N ILE A 140 -5.05 3.55 -20.32
CA ILE A 140 -6.41 3.68 -19.77
C ILE A 140 -6.94 2.30 -19.43
N ILE A 141 -7.18 2.06 -18.13
CA ILE A 141 -7.69 0.79 -17.61
C ILE A 141 -9.14 0.98 -17.20
N LYS A 142 -10.01 0.27 -17.93
CA LYS A 142 -11.44 0.25 -17.64
C LYS A 142 -11.74 -0.74 -16.53
N ASN A 143 -12.36 -0.27 -15.47
CA ASN A 143 -12.91 -1.11 -14.40
C ASN A 143 -14.43 -1.05 -14.43
N THR A 144 -15.06 -2.23 -14.48
CA THR A 144 -16.51 -2.35 -14.54
C THR A 144 -16.97 -3.20 -13.35
N THR A 145 -17.75 -2.61 -12.45
CA THR A 145 -18.38 -3.32 -11.33
C THR A 145 -19.76 -3.78 -11.75
N LYS A 146 -20.09 -5.04 -11.46
CA LYS A 146 -21.40 -5.64 -11.75
C LYS A 146 -22.08 -6.06 -10.45
N ASP A 147 -23.43 -6.00 -10.44
CA ASP A 147 -24.25 -6.57 -9.36
C ASP A 147 -24.30 -8.11 -9.43
N ALA A 148 -25.05 -8.74 -8.51
CA ALA A 148 -25.21 -10.18 -8.46
C ALA A 148 -25.95 -10.75 -9.69
N GLU A 149 -26.77 -9.94 -10.35
CA GLU A 149 -27.53 -10.25 -11.57
C GLU A 149 -26.69 -10.05 -12.83
N GLY A 150 -25.46 -9.46 -12.73
CA GLY A 150 -24.55 -9.21 -13.84
C GLY A 150 -24.74 -7.87 -14.55
N ASN A 151 -25.61 -6.99 -14.04
CA ASN A 151 -25.79 -5.65 -14.60
C ASN A 151 -24.61 -4.74 -14.19
N VAL A 152 -24.22 -3.83 -15.06
CA VAL A 152 -23.16 -2.85 -14.77
C VAL A 152 -23.71 -1.79 -13.80
N VAL A 153 -23.14 -1.72 -12.60
CA VAL A 153 -23.48 -0.71 -11.57
C VAL A 153 -22.51 0.47 -11.56
N SER A 154 -21.27 0.25 -11.98
CA SER A 154 -20.25 1.31 -12.06
C SER A 154 -19.25 1.01 -13.15
N GLU A 155 -18.78 2.07 -13.80
CA GLU A 155 -17.69 2.02 -14.77
C GLU A 155 -16.75 3.18 -14.53
N VAL A 156 -15.49 2.88 -14.25
CA VAL A 156 -14.43 3.87 -14.01
C VAL A 156 -13.27 3.59 -14.97
N ASN A 157 -12.77 4.64 -15.61
CA ASN A 157 -11.57 4.59 -16.43
C ASN A 157 -10.41 5.18 -15.60
N TYR A 158 -9.45 4.34 -15.21
CA TYR A 158 -8.21 4.79 -14.59
C TYR A 158 -7.21 5.17 -15.67
N ASP A 159 -6.78 6.43 -15.71
CA ASP A 159 -5.82 6.92 -16.71
C ASP A 159 -4.41 7.02 -16.11
N PHE A 160 -3.58 6.02 -16.35
CA PHE A 160 -2.16 5.99 -15.97
C PHE A 160 -1.28 6.83 -16.92
N GLY A 161 -1.82 7.35 -18.01
CA GLY A 161 -1.12 8.19 -18.97
C GLY A 161 -0.96 9.64 -18.49
N GLN A 162 -1.85 10.10 -17.61
CA GLN A 162 -1.76 11.42 -17.01
C GLN A 162 -0.81 11.42 -15.80
N PRO A 163 -0.27 12.58 -15.42
CA PRO A 163 0.45 12.72 -14.15
C PRO A 163 -0.45 12.32 -12.97
N PHE A 164 0.09 11.52 -12.05
CA PHE A 164 -0.65 11.13 -10.85
C PHE A 164 -0.85 12.33 -9.93
N THR A 165 -2.06 12.47 -9.40
CA THR A 165 -2.37 13.51 -8.43
C THR A 165 -1.53 13.31 -7.17
N ARG A 166 -0.99 14.39 -6.59
CA ARG A 166 -0.26 14.39 -5.33
C ARG A 166 -0.98 15.26 -4.33
N LEU A 167 -1.46 14.67 -3.24
CA LEU A 167 -2.16 15.37 -2.18
C LEU A 167 -1.54 15.00 -0.83
N THR A 168 -1.47 15.96 0.08
CA THR A 168 -1.28 15.61 1.49
C THR A 168 -2.56 15.00 2.05
N MET A 169 -2.45 14.22 3.12
CA MET A 169 -3.62 13.64 3.78
C MET A 169 -4.63 14.73 4.18
N ASN A 170 -4.16 15.83 4.77
CA ASN A 170 -4.99 16.98 5.14
C ASN A 170 -5.73 17.57 3.94
N ALA A 171 -5.01 17.82 2.84
CA ALA A 171 -5.60 18.36 1.62
C ALA A 171 -6.64 17.42 1.01
N ALA A 172 -6.43 16.11 1.11
CA ALA A 172 -7.41 15.13 0.65
C ALA A 172 -8.68 15.16 1.50
N VAL A 173 -8.57 15.18 2.84
CA VAL A 173 -9.74 15.30 3.72
C VAL A 173 -10.53 16.57 3.41
N ILE A 174 -9.87 17.72 3.35
CA ILE A 174 -10.52 19.02 3.06
C ILE A 174 -11.22 19.00 1.70
N LYS A 175 -10.59 18.41 0.69
CA LYS A 175 -11.14 18.32 -0.66
C LYS A 175 -12.40 17.47 -0.73
N TYR A 176 -12.40 16.32 -0.06
CA TYR A 176 -13.48 15.33 -0.20
C TYR A 176 -14.52 15.36 0.91
N TRP A 177 -14.25 16.11 1.97
CA TRP A 177 -15.19 16.39 3.06
C TRP A 177 -15.19 17.88 3.41
N PRO A 178 -15.91 18.73 2.62
CA PRO A 178 -15.92 20.19 2.79
C PRO A 178 -16.48 20.67 4.13
N GLU A 179 -17.22 19.81 4.86
CA GLU A 179 -17.83 20.11 6.17
C GLU A 179 -16.84 19.88 7.33
N ALA A 180 -15.62 19.36 7.04
CA ALA A 180 -14.61 19.15 8.06
C ALA A 180 -14.19 20.46 8.73
N ASN A 181 -13.83 20.39 10.01
CA ASN A 181 -13.17 21.49 10.68
C ASN A 181 -11.75 21.66 10.11
N ILE A 182 -11.58 22.64 9.22
CA ILE A 182 -10.33 22.87 8.48
C ILE A 182 -9.16 23.19 9.42
N ASP A 183 -9.42 23.95 10.51
CA ASP A 183 -8.38 24.30 11.48
C ASP A 183 -7.86 23.03 12.19
N ALA A 184 -8.79 22.15 12.60
CA ALA A 184 -8.42 20.89 13.24
C ALA A 184 -7.70 19.92 12.28
N ILE A 185 -8.03 19.93 11.00
CA ILE A 185 -7.32 19.10 10.00
C ILE A 185 -5.92 19.65 9.73
N ASN A 186 -5.72 20.97 9.73
CA ASN A 186 -4.42 21.58 9.45
C ASN A 186 -3.49 21.63 10.68
N ASP A 187 -4.04 21.55 11.89
CA ASP A 187 -3.29 21.55 13.15
C ASP A 187 -3.81 20.47 14.10
N PRO A 188 -3.61 19.18 13.74
CA PRO A 188 -4.21 18.05 14.47
C PRO A 188 -3.74 17.93 15.91
N GLU A 189 -2.47 18.24 16.19
CA GLU A 189 -1.90 18.11 17.54
C GLU A 189 -2.59 19.00 18.56
N ASN A 190 -3.00 20.21 18.16
CA ASN A 190 -3.67 21.17 19.04
C ASN A 190 -5.20 21.01 19.06
N HIS A 191 -5.78 20.16 18.22
CA HIS A 191 -7.23 20.01 18.00
C HIS A 191 -7.72 18.57 18.18
N LEU A 192 -7.12 17.80 19.10
CA LEU A 192 -7.49 16.39 19.33
C LEU A 192 -8.98 16.22 19.71
N ALA A 193 -9.56 17.16 20.46
CA ALA A 193 -10.96 17.07 20.86
C ALA A 193 -11.91 17.22 19.66
N GLU A 194 -11.56 18.09 18.73
CA GLU A 194 -12.31 18.32 17.48
C GLU A 194 -12.18 17.12 16.55
N LEU A 195 -11.00 16.50 16.45
CA LEU A 195 -10.77 15.26 15.68
C LEU A 195 -11.62 14.11 16.23
N LYS A 196 -11.67 13.93 17.56
CA LYS A 196 -12.57 12.97 18.21
C LYS A 196 -14.04 13.23 17.89
N ALA A 197 -14.46 14.50 17.92
CA ALA A 197 -15.84 14.87 17.58
C ALA A 197 -16.17 14.54 16.12
N MET A 198 -15.24 14.80 15.18
CA MET A 198 -15.37 14.45 13.76
C MET A 198 -15.41 12.94 13.56
N ALA A 199 -14.54 12.16 14.20
CA ALA A 199 -14.55 10.71 14.15
C ALA A 199 -15.90 10.13 14.63
N LYS A 200 -16.45 10.68 15.71
CA LYS A 200 -17.78 10.30 16.20
C LYS A 200 -18.91 10.64 15.22
N GLN A 201 -18.83 11.81 14.57
CA GLN A 201 -19.80 12.20 13.53
C GLN A 201 -19.78 11.22 12.35
N LEU A 202 -18.60 10.72 11.99
CA LEU A 202 -18.39 9.74 10.92
C LEU A 202 -18.68 8.28 11.37
N HIS A 203 -19.12 8.06 12.60
CA HIS A 203 -19.34 6.74 13.19
C HIS A 203 -18.09 5.82 13.15
N ILE A 204 -16.90 6.40 13.22
CA ILE A 204 -15.66 5.66 13.29
C ILE A 204 -15.61 4.89 14.61
N LYS A 205 -15.30 3.60 14.53
CA LYS A 205 -15.20 2.71 15.69
C LYS A 205 -13.90 2.98 16.43
N GLU A 206 -14.01 3.71 17.53
CA GLU A 206 -12.87 3.99 18.39
C GLU A 206 -12.49 2.77 19.27
N PRO A 207 -11.23 2.70 19.77
CA PRO A 207 -10.84 1.68 20.73
C PRO A 207 -11.62 1.84 22.06
N GLU A 208 -11.84 0.71 22.73
CA GLU A 208 -12.58 0.70 24.03
C GLU A 208 -11.86 1.48 25.15
N VAL A 209 -10.54 1.61 25.02
CA VAL A 209 -9.70 2.35 25.99
C VAL A 209 -9.37 3.72 25.41
N ASP A 210 -9.80 4.77 26.08
CA ASP A 210 -9.48 6.15 25.70
C ASP A 210 -7.97 6.41 25.79
N GLY A 211 -7.47 7.27 24.90
CA GLY A 211 -6.07 7.69 24.85
C GLY A 211 -5.12 6.72 24.14
N ILE A 212 -5.61 5.62 23.54
CA ILE A 212 -4.79 4.76 22.68
C ILE A 212 -4.48 5.45 21.34
N TRP A 213 -5.43 6.20 20.78
CA TRP A 213 -5.25 6.96 19.56
C TRP A 213 -4.82 8.39 19.85
N GLY A 214 -3.75 8.84 19.23
CA GLY A 214 -3.36 10.24 19.14
C GLY A 214 -4.00 10.94 17.96
N ALA A 215 -3.64 12.19 17.76
CA ALA A 215 -4.17 13.04 16.70
C ALA A 215 -3.91 12.48 15.29
N GLY A 216 -2.74 11.86 15.10
CA GLY A 216 -2.35 11.27 13.82
C GLY A 216 -3.23 10.08 13.44
N LYS A 217 -3.57 9.21 14.40
CA LYS A 217 -4.46 8.08 14.13
C LYS A 217 -5.87 8.55 13.81
N TYR A 218 -6.41 9.53 14.56
CA TYR A 218 -7.71 10.11 14.23
C TYR A 218 -7.75 10.73 12.84
N LEU A 219 -6.72 11.48 12.45
CA LEU A 219 -6.63 12.06 11.11
C LEU A 219 -6.62 10.99 10.02
N CYS A 220 -5.89 9.90 10.24
CA CYS A 220 -5.83 8.77 9.31
C CYS A 220 -7.21 8.11 9.14
N GLU A 221 -7.89 7.79 10.21
CA GLU A 221 -9.24 7.21 10.18
C GLU A 221 -10.28 8.13 9.52
N ILE A 222 -10.18 9.45 9.77
CA ILE A 222 -11.04 10.45 9.10
C ILE A 222 -10.75 10.45 7.59
N PHE A 223 -9.47 10.39 7.19
CA PHE A 223 -9.09 10.29 5.78
C PHE A 223 -9.67 9.02 5.13
N GLU A 224 -9.51 7.86 5.76
CA GLU A 224 -10.05 6.59 5.26
C GLU A 224 -11.59 6.66 5.09
N ALA A 225 -12.29 7.24 6.07
CA ALA A 225 -13.74 7.34 6.04
C ALA A 225 -14.31 8.39 5.05
N THR A 226 -13.52 9.41 4.67
CA THR A 226 -14.07 10.57 3.92
C THR A 226 -13.47 10.74 2.53
N ALA A 227 -12.22 10.37 2.33
CA ALA A 227 -11.46 10.68 1.14
C ALA A 227 -11.01 9.43 0.36
N GLU A 228 -10.55 8.38 1.03
CA GLU A 228 -9.88 7.25 0.38
C GLU A 228 -10.74 6.61 -0.73
N GLU A 229 -11.99 6.28 -0.44
CA GLU A 229 -12.89 5.65 -1.42
C GLU A 229 -13.30 6.58 -2.58
N LYS A 230 -13.03 7.90 -2.45
CA LYS A 230 -13.31 8.89 -3.50
C LYS A 230 -12.13 9.16 -4.42
N LEU A 231 -10.98 8.52 -4.17
CA LEU A 231 -9.79 8.61 -5.02
C LEU A 231 -9.97 7.67 -6.22
N ASP A 232 -10.65 8.15 -7.24
CA ASP A 232 -11.01 7.41 -8.46
C ASP A 232 -9.94 7.47 -9.56
N GLN A 233 -8.89 8.28 -9.39
CA GLN A 233 -7.75 8.36 -10.30
C GLN A 233 -6.43 8.09 -9.57
N PRO A 234 -5.37 7.67 -10.27
CA PRO A 234 -4.07 7.43 -9.66
C PRO A 234 -3.60 8.63 -8.84
N THR A 235 -3.46 8.43 -7.54
CA THR A 235 -3.17 9.49 -6.58
C THR A 235 -2.14 9.03 -5.55
N PHE A 236 -1.16 9.87 -5.28
CA PHE A 236 -0.27 9.72 -4.13
C PHE A 236 -0.79 10.56 -2.97
N ILE A 237 -0.96 9.93 -1.83
CA ILE A 237 -1.20 10.62 -0.56
C ILE A 237 0.14 10.72 0.16
N THR A 238 0.47 11.92 0.61
CA THR A 238 1.71 12.26 1.30
C THR A 238 1.43 12.88 2.66
N ALA A 239 2.49 13.14 3.43
CA ALA A 239 2.37 13.72 4.77
C ALA A 239 1.50 12.87 5.70
N TYR A 240 1.80 11.56 5.78
CA TYR A 240 1.22 10.69 6.79
C TYR A 240 1.72 11.08 8.18
N PRO A 241 0.85 11.12 9.19
CA PRO A 241 1.28 11.32 10.55
C PRO A 241 2.30 10.26 10.99
N TRP A 242 3.36 10.68 11.68
CA TRP A 242 4.39 9.77 12.18
C TRP A 242 3.81 8.64 13.06
N GLU A 243 2.76 8.94 13.81
CA GLU A 243 2.07 7.98 14.67
C GLU A 243 1.62 6.71 13.93
N VAL A 244 1.22 6.84 12.66
CA VAL A 244 0.78 5.69 11.83
C VAL A 244 1.87 5.19 10.88
N SER A 245 3.07 5.76 10.96
CA SER A 245 4.21 5.42 10.10
C SER A 245 5.48 5.18 10.92
N PRO A 246 5.49 4.24 11.90
CA PRO A 246 6.56 4.11 12.88
C PRO A 246 7.92 3.68 12.30
N LEU A 247 7.95 3.17 11.07
CA LEU A 247 9.18 2.76 10.38
C LEU A 247 9.73 3.85 9.44
N ALA A 248 8.98 4.93 9.23
CA ALA A 248 9.43 6.07 8.47
C ALA A 248 10.25 7.04 9.37
N ARG A 249 11.20 7.75 8.74
CA ARG A 249 11.86 8.87 9.40
C ARG A 249 10.88 10.03 9.50
N ARG A 250 10.81 10.67 10.66
CA ARG A 250 10.05 11.90 10.86
C ARG A 250 10.53 12.99 9.91
N ASN A 251 9.60 13.84 9.50
CA ASN A 251 9.91 15.02 8.71
C ASN A 251 10.74 16.01 9.55
N ASP A 252 11.77 16.60 8.94
CA ASP A 252 12.69 17.53 9.65
C ASP A 252 12.04 18.88 9.96
N ASN A 253 10.98 19.27 9.24
CA ASN A 253 10.31 20.56 9.37
C ASN A 253 8.94 20.45 10.07
N ASP A 254 8.39 19.26 10.18
CA ASP A 254 7.10 18.99 10.80
C ASP A 254 7.16 17.68 11.56
N SER A 255 7.25 17.75 12.87
CA SER A 255 7.39 16.59 13.75
C SER A 255 6.15 15.71 13.83
N PHE A 256 5.01 16.20 13.36
CA PHE A 256 3.76 15.44 13.29
C PHE A 256 3.76 14.42 12.12
N ILE A 257 4.57 14.68 11.09
CA ILE A 257 4.70 13.89 9.86
C ILE A 257 5.92 12.98 9.90
#